data_1d421c414439d5f011a27e21bb7efe3c
#
_entry.id   1d421c414439d5f011a27e21bb7efe3c
#
_cell.length_a   1.000
_cell.length_b   1.000
_cell.length_c   1.000
_cell.angle_alpha   90.00
_cell.angle_beta   90.00
_cell.angle_gamma   90.00
#
_symmetry.space_group_name_H-M   'P 1'
#
loop_
_entity.id
_entity.type
_entity.pdbx_description
1 polymer ?
#
loop_
_entity_poly.entity_id
_entity_poly.type
_entity_poly.pdbx_seq_one_letter_code
_entity_poly.pdbx_strand_id
1 'polypeptide(L)'
;MTDTLRQAFELGRGYYLKREYGLAEQYLTEVVEQNQSFADVYNMLGVIYHDQGQYQKALRAFEAALRINPGYTDAALNLAVTYNDTGKYKEAQDIYRHALSRSGVARGKLDRYVQGKLANMYADIGDVFLSSGLYAEAIAEYRRALSMGPAFADIRCKLAGALRDAGERDAAMAEYEEVVRQNPQYIPARLNLGLSLLASGRKEEAVKHWKTVLEISPGNRSAELYLQAAGG
;
A
#
# COMPACT_ATOMS: atom_id res chain seq x y z
N MET A 1 11.31 37.01 2.49
CA MET A 1 10.64 36.55 1.28
C MET A 1 10.12 37.76 0.56
N THR A 2 10.51 38.00 -0.71
CA THR A 2 9.99 39.11 -1.52
C THR A 2 8.51 38.88 -1.81
N ASP A 3 7.74 39.96 -2.08
CA ASP A 3 6.31 39.82 -2.39
C ASP A 3 6.06 38.90 -3.62
N THR A 4 6.91 39.02 -4.63
CA THR A 4 6.87 38.18 -5.83
C THR A 4 7.06 36.69 -5.50
N LEU A 5 8.04 36.35 -4.65
CA LEU A 5 8.30 34.96 -4.25
C LEU A 5 7.15 34.38 -3.43
N ARG A 6 6.53 35.20 -2.58
CA ARG A 6 5.35 34.81 -1.82
C ARG A 6 4.16 34.54 -2.74
N GLN A 7 3.95 35.39 -3.73
CA GLN A 7 2.88 35.19 -4.71
C GLN A 7 3.08 33.92 -5.53
N ALA A 8 4.30 33.63 -6.01
CA ALA A 8 4.61 32.40 -6.71
C ALA A 8 4.36 31.17 -5.83
N PHE A 9 4.77 31.21 -4.56
CA PHE A 9 4.50 30.12 -3.62
C PHE A 9 2.99 29.86 -3.42
N GLU A 10 2.19 30.90 -3.16
CA GLU A 10 0.74 30.76 -2.95
C GLU A 10 0.02 30.24 -4.21
N LEU A 11 0.42 30.69 -5.40
CA LEU A 11 -0.12 30.19 -6.67
C LEU A 11 0.26 28.73 -6.87
N GLY A 12 1.53 28.37 -6.72
CA GLY A 12 2.02 27.00 -6.86
C GLY A 12 1.34 26.04 -5.90
N ARG A 13 1.20 26.42 -4.63
CA ARG A 13 0.46 25.67 -3.63
C ARG A 13 -1.03 25.54 -3.97
N GLY A 14 -1.65 26.61 -4.46
CA GLY A 14 -3.06 26.61 -4.87
C GLY A 14 -3.32 25.62 -6.01
N TYR A 15 -2.46 25.59 -7.03
CA TYR A 15 -2.53 24.64 -8.13
C TYR A 15 -2.22 23.21 -7.68
N TYR A 16 -1.26 23.01 -6.78
CA TYR A 16 -0.96 21.71 -6.18
C TYR A 16 -2.18 21.09 -5.49
N LEU A 17 -2.89 21.87 -4.67
CA LEU A 17 -4.10 21.43 -3.97
C LEU A 17 -5.24 21.05 -4.93
N LYS A 18 -5.30 21.68 -6.11
CA LYS A 18 -6.25 21.37 -7.18
C LYS A 18 -5.79 20.21 -8.09
N ARG A 19 -4.58 19.68 -7.85
CA ARG A 19 -3.92 18.68 -8.70
C ARG A 19 -3.63 19.16 -10.13
N GLU A 20 -3.55 20.45 -10.34
CA GLU A 20 -3.15 21.08 -11.60
C GLU A 20 -1.61 21.11 -11.66
N TYR A 21 -1.00 19.92 -11.74
CA TYR A 21 0.43 19.71 -11.48
C TYR A 21 1.37 20.44 -12.45
N GLY A 22 0.96 20.66 -13.70
CA GLY A 22 1.79 21.40 -14.66
C GLY A 22 2.00 22.87 -14.25
N LEU A 23 0.93 23.55 -13.81
CA LEU A 23 1.02 24.91 -13.30
C LEU A 23 1.69 24.95 -11.92
N ALA A 24 1.37 24.00 -11.06
CA ALA A 24 2.01 23.89 -9.75
C ALA A 24 3.54 23.76 -9.88
N GLU A 25 4.03 22.87 -10.75
CA GLU A 25 5.46 22.64 -11.00
C GLU A 25 6.13 23.96 -11.43
N GLN A 26 5.55 24.69 -12.38
CA GLN A 26 6.11 25.93 -12.89
C GLN A 26 6.36 26.95 -11.76
N TYR A 27 5.32 27.26 -10.97
CA TYR A 27 5.44 28.25 -9.89
C TYR A 27 6.32 27.75 -8.72
N LEU A 28 6.22 26.47 -8.35
CA LEU A 28 7.03 25.91 -7.26
C LEU A 28 8.51 25.83 -7.64
N THR A 29 8.83 25.58 -8.92
CA THR A 29 10.20 25.59 -9.42
C THR A 29 10.79 26.99 -9.34
N GLU A 30 10.04 28.03 -9.74
CA GLU A 30 10.46 29.42 -9.59
C GLU A 30 10.82 29.77 -8.13
N VAL A 31 10.05 29.23 -7.17
CA VAL A 31 10.31 29.45 -5.73
C VAL A 31 11.65 28.85 -5.33
N VAL A 32 11.96 27.60 -5.70
CA VAL A 32 13.21 26.94 -5.27
C VAL A 32 14.42 27.43 -6.03
N GLU A 33 14.27 27.98 -7.23
CA GLU A 33 15.36 28.63 -7.96
C GLU A 33 15.82 29.92 -7.28
N GLN A 34 14.89 30.67 -6.71
CA GLN A 34 15.20 31.92 -5.98
C GLN A 34 15.62 31.65 -4.52
N ASN A 35 15.06 30.63 -3.89
CA ASN A 35 15.40 30.26 -2.50
C ASN A 35 15.25 28.76 -2.26
N GLN A 36 16.35 28.10 -2.01
CA GLN A 36 16.44 26.66 -1.81
C GLN A 36 16.12 26.17 -0.38
N SER A 37 15.58 27.04 0.50
CA SER A 37 15.38 26.72 1.92
C SER A 37 13.94 26.27 2.26
N PHE A 38 13.11 25.98 1.27
CA PHE A 38 11.70 25.60 1.48
C PHE A 38 11.48 24.08 1.36
N ALA A 39 11.58 23.38 2.49
CA ALA A 39 11.39 21.93 2.53
C ALA A 39 10.01 21.49 2.04
N ASP A 40 8.96 22.23 2.34
CA ASP A 40 7.59 21.96 1.91
C ASP A 40 7.41 22.09 0.39
N VAL A 41 8.09 23.06 -0.24
CA VAL A 41 8.07 23.21 -1.71
C VAL A 41 8.74 22.02 -2.37
N TYR A 42 9.89 21.59 -1.87
CA TYR A 42 10.55 20.39 -2.38
C TYR A 42 9.71 19.13 -2.18
N ASN A 43 8.98 19.01 -1.06
CA ASN A 43 8.06 17.90 -0.87
C ASN A 43 6.91 17.93 -1.88
N MET A 44 6.30 19.10 -2.13
CA MET A 44 5.24 19.25 -3.14
C MET A 44 5.76 18.91 -4.55
N LEU A 45 6.94 19.38 -4.94
CA LEU A 45 7.58 19.01 -6.22
C LEU A 45 7.85 17.51 -6.30
N GLY A 46 8.31 16.91 -5.22
CA GLY A 46 8.51 15.46 -5.12
C GLY A 46 7.23 14.67 -5.37
N VAL A 47 6.11 15.08 -4.79
CA VAL A 47 4.80 14.45 -5.03
C VAL A 47 4.36 14.62 -6.48
N ILE A 48 4.52 15.81 -7.06
CA ILE A 48 4.19 16.07 -8.48
C ILE A 48 5.00 15.12 -9.38
N TYR A 49 6.32 15.06 -9.19
CA TYR A 49 7.19 14.20 -10.00
C TYR A 49 6.87 12.72 -9.82
N HIS A 50 6.55 12.30 -8.60
CA HIS A 50 6.14 10.92 -8.34
C HIS A 50 4.85 10.57 -9.09
N ASP A 51 3.81 11.39 -9.00
CA ASP A 51 2.52 11.16 -9.67
C ASP A 51 2.65 11.19 -11.21
N GLN A 52 3.66 11.90 -11.74
CA GLN A 52 4.01 11.90 -13.17
C GLN A 52 4.91 10.72 -13.57
N GLY A 53 5.28 9.81 -12.66
CA GLY A 53 6.20 8.71 -12.92
C GLY A 53 7.68 9.12 -13.07
N GLN A 54 8.01 10.39 -12.78
CA GLN A 54 9.37 10.92 -12.84
C GLN A 54 10.14 10.61 -11.56
N TYR A 55 10.22 9.33 -11.19
CA TYR A 55 10.71 8.86 -9.89
C TYR A 55 12.09 9.39 -9.50
N GLN A 56 13.03 9.52 -10.46
CA GLN A 56 14.36 10.05 -10.14
C GLN A 56 14.34 11.52 -9.71
N LYS A 57 13.45 12.32 -10.29
CA LYS A 57 13.25 13.71 -9.86
C LYS A 57 12.56 13.76 -8.50
N ALA A 58 11.57 12.89 -8.29
CA ALA A 58 10.87 12.77 -7.01
C ALA A 58 11.83 12.44 -5.86
N LEU A 59 12.69 11.44 -6.03
CA LEU A 59 13.71 11.07 -5.05
C LEU A 59 14.59 12.27 -4.67
N ARG A 60 15.13 12.98 -5.68
CA ARG A 60 15.97 14.16 -5.45
C ARG A 60 15.25 15.27 -4.70
N ALA A 61 13.98 15.50 -5.02
CA ALA A 61 13.16 16.53 -4.38
C ALA A 61 12.88 16.18 -2.91
N PHE A 62 12.48 14.94 -2.60
CA PHE A 62 12.28 14.50 -1.22
C PHE A 62 13.57 14.50 -0.41
N GLU A 63 14.69 14.08 -0.99
CA GLU A 63 16.01 14.17 -0.36
C GLU A 63 16.41 15.63 -0.07
N ALA A 64 16.08 16.56 -0.99
CA ALA A 64 16.31 18.00 -0.75
C ALA A 64 15.44 18.51 0.42
N ALA A 65 14.18 18.12 0.48
CA ALA A 65 13.30 18.46 1.60
C ALA A 65 13.87 17.98 2.94
N LEU A 66 14.39 16.73 2.98
CA LEU A 66 14.97 16.13 4.19
C LEU A 66 16.34 16.72 4.56
N ARG A 67 17.13 17.21 3.60
CA ARG A 67 18.36 17.96 3.92
C ARG A 67 18.06 19.28 4.61
N ILE A 68 16.97 19.97 4.20
CA ILE A 68 16.53 21.23 4.80
C ILE A 68 15.88 20.98 6.16
N ASN A 69 14.97 20.00 6.22
CA ASN A 69 14.27 19.62 7.44
C ASN A 69 14.38 18.10 7.66
N PRO A 70 15.40 17.62 8.41
CA PRO A 70 15.58 16.19 8.67
C PRO A 70 14.43 15.52 9.46
N GLY A 71 13.57 16.32 10.10
CA GLY A 71 12.37 15.85 10.80
C GLY A 71 11.09 15.87 9.99
N TYR A 72 11.16 16.15 8.68
CA TYR A 72 9.97 16.27 7.84
C TYR A 72 9.40 14.89 7.50
N THR A 73 8.49 14.42 8.37
CA THR A 73 7.92 13.07 8.30
C THR A 73 7.23 12.78 6.96
N ASP A 74 6.44 13.74 6.42
CA ASP A 74 5.73 13.54 5.15
C ASP A 74 6.70 13.34 4.00
N ALA A 75 7.78 14.13 3.92
CA ALA A 75 8.80 13.95 2.89
C ALA A 75 9.52 12.60 3.02
N ALA A 76 9.80 12.16 4.25
CA ALA A 76 10.42 10.85 4.48
C ALA A 76 9.49 9.70 4.09
N LEU A 77 8.19 9.80 4.38
CA LEU A 77 7.21 8.79 3.98
C LEU A 77 7.03 8.75 2.46
N ASN A 78 6.96 9.90 1.79
CA ASN A 78 6.89 9.98 0.34
C ASN A 78 8.16 9.44 -0.33
N LEU A 79 9.33 9.70 0.26
CA LEU A 79 10.61 9.13 -0.19
C LEU A 79 10.59 7.59 -0.08
N ALA A 80 10.13 7.04 1.05
CA ALA A 80 10.03 5.60 1.25
C ALA A 80 9.08 4.96 0.21
N VAL A 81 7.91 5.58 -0.05
CA VAL A 81 6.99 5.12 -1.09
C VAL A 81 7.66 5.14 -2.47
N THR A 82 8.38 6.21 -2.80
CA THR A 82 9.06 6.33 -4.11
C THR A 82 10.19 5.29 -4.26
N TYR A 83 10.92 4.99 -3.19
CA TYR A 83 11.89 3.90 -3.19
C TYR A 83 11.22 2.54 -3.41
N ASN A 84 10.07 2.29 -2.76
CA ASN A 84 9.30 1.07 -2.97
C ASN A 84 8.85 0.92 -4.43
N ASP A 85 8.24 1.96 -5.01
CA ASP A 85 7.74 1.95 -6.39
C ASP A 85 8.87 1.80 -7.43
N THR A 86 10.12 2.05 -7.03
CA THR A 86 11.32 1.83 -7.85
C THR A 86 12.06 0.52 -7.52
N GLY A 87 11.47 -0.36 -6.69
CA GLY A 87 12.04 -1.66 -6.32
C GLY A 87 13.17 -1.60 -5.28
N LYS A 88 13.43 -0.42 -4.70
CA LYS A 88 14.46 -0.23 -3.66
C LYS A 88 13.88 -0.47 -2.27
N TYR A 89 13.45 -1.70 -2.04
CA TYR A 89 12.68 -2.09 -0.84
C TYR A 89 13.45 -1.90 0.48
N LYS A 90 14.75 -2.15 0.47
CA LYS A 90 15.58 -1.99 1.67
C LYS A 90 15.69 -0.53 2.08
N GLU A 91 15.98 0.35 1.11
CA GLU A 91 16.06 1.79 1.31
C GLU A 91 14.71 2.35 1.79
N ALA A 92 13.60 1.87 1.21
CA ALA A 92 12.26 2.23 1.62
C ALA A 92 12.01 1.89 3.10
N GLN A 93 12.35 0.67 3.54
CA GLN A 93 12.22 0.25 4.93
C GLN A 93 13.07 1.07 5.90
N ASP A 94 14.32 1.37 5.52
CA ASP A 94 15.25 2.10 6.37
C ASP A 94 14.79 3.55 6.59
N ILE A 95 14.40 4.25 5.52
CA ILE A 95 13.85 5.61 5.59
C ILE A 95 12.56 5.63 6.42
N TYR A 96 11.66 4.70 6.18
CA TYR A 96 10.40 4.60 6.92
C TYR A 96 10.63 4.37 8.42
N ARG A 97 11.49 3.41 8.79
CA ARG A 97 11.83 3.12 10.19
C ARG A 97 12.41 4.35 10.88
N HIS A 98 13.29 5.06 10.19
CA HIS A 98 13.91 6.29 10.70
C HIS A 98 12.89 7.41 10.90
N ALA A 99 11.98 7.62 9.94
CA ALA A 99 10.91 8.61 10.04
C ALA A 99 10.00 8.37 11.25
N LEU A 100 9.59 7.11 11.47
CA LEU A 100 8.75 6.74 12.62
C LEU A 100 9.46 6.92 13.97
N SER A 101 10.76 6.58 14.06
CA SER A 101 11.50 6.70 15.31
C SER A 101 11.66 8.16 15.77
N ARG A 102 11.65 9.11 14.83
CA ARG A 102 11.83 10.55 15.11
C ARG A 102 10.52 11.31 15.30
N SER A 103 9.44 10.86 14.69
CA SER A 103 8.17 11.61 14.65
C SER A 103 7.40 11.59 15.98
N GLY A 104 7.71 10.65 16.89
CA GLY A 104 6.89 10.44 18.10
C GLY A 104 5.40 10.14 17.79
N VAL A 105 5.06 9.98 16.52
CA VAL A 105 3.70 9.71 16.06
C VAL A 105 3.37 8.27 16.38
N ALA A 106 2.47 8.07 17.34
CA ALA A 106 1.87 6.75 17.55
C ALA A 106 1.23 6.27 16.23
N ARG A 107 1.39 4.98 15.90
CA ARG A 107 0.90 4.36 14.66
C ARG A 107 -0.55 4.70 14.30
N GLY A 108 -1.39 5.06 15.26
CA GLY A 108 -2.79 5.46 15.07
C GLY A 108 -3.06 6.91 14.67
N LYS A 109 -2.00 7.75 14.51
CA LYS A 109 -2.14 9.17 14.11
C LYS A 109 -1.75 9.44 12.65
N LEU A 110 -1.27 8.42 11.91
CA LEU A 110 -0.97 8.57 10.49
C LEU A 110 -2.27 8.77 9.71
N ASP A 111 -2.22 9.66 8.72
CA ASP A 111 -3.30 9.82 7.74
C ASP A 111 -3.63 8.48 7.08
N ARG A 112 -4.90 8.21 6.83
CA ARG A 112 -5.38 6.95 6.24
C ARG A 112 -4.75 6.66 4.88
N TYR A 113 -4.50 7.69 4.08
CA TYR A 113 -3.84 7.57 2.78
C TYR A 113 -2.40 7.10 2.93
N VAL A 114 -1.65 7.69 3.86
CA VAL A 114 -0.27 7.30 4.18
C VAL A 114 -0.24 5.87 4.73
N GLN A 115 -1.17 5.52 5.63
CA GLN A 115 -1.31 4.15 6.14
C GLN A 115 -1.52 3.14 5.01
N GLY A 116 -2.40 3.46 4.04
CA GLY A 116 -2.66 2.62 2.87
C GLY A 116 -1.42 2.42 2.00
N LYS A 117 -0.68 3.50 1.70
CA LYS A 117 0.55 3.41 0.92
C LYS A 117 1.62 2.57 1.61
N LEU A 118 1.78 2.72 2.92
CA LEU A 118 2.72 1.92 3.70
C LEU A 118 2.31 0.45 3.79
N ALA A 119 1.04 0.17 3.94
CA ALA A 119 0.53 -1.20 3.91
C ALA A 119 0.82 -1.86 2.57
N ASN A 120 0.57 -1.16 1.46
CA ASN A 120 0.91 -1.68 0.13
C ASN A 120 2.41 -1.91 -0.03
N MET A 121 3.27 -0.99 0.43
CA MET A 121 4.71 -1.16 0.41
C MET A 121 5.16 -2.46 1.10
N TYR A 122 4.64 -2.74 2.30
CA TYR A 122 4.94 -3.99 2.99
C TYR A 122 4.35 -5.20 2.26
N ALA A 123 3.17 -5.07 1.67
CA ALA A 123 2.55 -6.14 0.89
C ALA A 123 3.36 -6.48 -0.36
N ASP A 124 3.88 -5.48 -1.09
CA ASP A 124 4.73 -5.67 -2.27
C ASP A 124 6.04 -6.39 -1.91
N ILE A 125 6.65 -6.05 -0.76
CA ILE A 125 7.83 -6.77 -0.24
C ILE A 125 7.45 -8.22 0.09
N GLY A 126 6.29 -8.44 0.69
CA GLY A 126 5.74 -9.76 0.95
C GLY A 126 5.56 -10.58 -0.33
N ASP A 127 5.06 -9.96 -1.41
CA ASP A 127 4.90 -10.61 -2.72
C ASP A 127 6.26 -11.05 -3.30
N VAL A 128 7.31 -10.26 -3.14
CA VAL A 128 8.68 -10.61 -3.56
C VAL A 128 9.20 -11.83 -2.78
N PHE A 129 9.03 -11.87 -1.46
CA PHE A 129 9.41 -13.01 -0.65
C PHE A 129 8.59 -14.25 -0.99
N LEU A 130 7.27 -14.10 -1.19
CA LEU A 130 6.38 -15.20 -1.57
C LEU A 130 6.81 -15.82 -2.91
N SER A 131 7.09 -15.00 -3.92
CA SER A 131 7.54 -15.46 -5.24
C SER A 131 8.89 -16.18 -5.19
N SER A 132 9.71 -15.89 -4.17
CA SER A 132 10.99 -16.52 -3.90
C SER A 132 10.89 -17.78 -3.02
N GLY A 133 9.68 -18.16 -2.60
CA GLY A 133 9.44 -19.29 -1.70
C GLY A 133 9.82 -19.04 -0.23
N LEU A 134 10.11 -17.79 0.11
CA LEU A 134 10.45 -17.35 1.47
C LEU A 134 9.17 -17.03 2.25
N TYR A 135 8.42 -18.09 2.59
CA TYR A 135 7.06 -17.95 3.14
C TYR A 135 7.03 -17.26 4.50
N ALA A 136 8.00 -17.52 5.38
CA ALA A 136 8.05 -16.94 6.72
C ALA A 136 8.27 -15.42 6.65
N GLU A 137 9.14 -14.98 5.75
CA GLU A 137 9.43 -13.58 5.47
C GLU A 137 8.21 -12.88 4.86
N ALA A 138 7.56 -13.52 3.88
CA ALA A 138 6.33 -13.01 3.27
C ALA A 138 5.22 -12.80 4.32
N ILE A 139 4.99 -13.79 5.17
CA ILE A 139 4.01 -13.73 6.27
C ILE A 139 4.33 -12.56 7.22
N ALA A 140 5.61 -12.39 7.56
CA ALA A 140 6.03 -11.28 8.44
C ALA A 140 5.71 -9.91 7.82
N GLU A 141 5.97 -9.73 6.52
CA GLU A 141 5.72 -8.46 5.83
C GLU A 141 4.21 -8.20 5.65
N TYR A 142 3.39 -9.20 5.31
CA TYR A 142 1.93 -9.03 5.27
C TYR A 142 1.33 -8.70 6.66
N ARG A 143 1.86 -9.28 7.73
CA ARG A 143 1.45 -8.92 9.10
C ARG A 143 1.82 -7.47 9.44
N ARG A 144 2.98 -7.00 8.98
CA ARG A 144 3.37 -5.58 9.11
C ARG A 144 2.42 -4.68 8.34
N ALA A 145 2.08 -5.03 7.09
CA ALA A 145 1.11 -4.32 6.29
C ALA A 145 -0.23 -4.18 7.02
N LEU A 146 -0.75 -5.28 7.57
CA LEU A 146 -2.01 -5.31 8.32
C LEU A 146 -1.94 -4.54 9.65
N SER A 147 -0.75 -4.34 10.22
CA SER A 147 -0.58 -3.48 11.40
C SER A 147 -0.80 -2.00 11.11
N MET A 148 -0.77 -1.58 9.83
CA MET A 148 -1.10 -0.22 9.39
C MET A 148 -2.60 -0.02 9.25
N GLY A 149 -3.35 -1.08 8.89
CA GLY A 149 -4.81 -1.06 8.76
C GLY A 149 -5.37 -2.48 8.69
N PRO A 150 -6.05 -2.95 9.74
CA PRO A 150 -6.53 -4.34 9.81
C PRO A 150 -7.66 -4.65 8.81
N ALA A 151 -8.24 -3.63 8.16
CA ALA A 151 -9.36 -3.78 7.23
C ALA A 151 -8.94 -3.97 5.76
N PHE A 152 -7.63 -4.13 5.46
CA PHE A 152 -7.16 -4.40 4.10
C PHE A 152 -7.43 -5.85 3.72
N ALA A 153 -8.59 -6.09 3.10
CA ALA A 153 -9.08 -7.42 2.75
C ALA A 153 -8.16 -8.15 1.74
N ASP A 154 -7.61 -7.41 0.78
CA ASP A 154 -6.67 -7.89 -0.23
C ASP A 154 -5.36 -8.38 0.40
N ILE A 155 -4.78 -7.58 1.30
CA ILE A 155 -3.53 -7.92 2.01
C ILE A 155 -3.75 -9.11 2.95
N ARG A 156 -4.92 -9.18 3.62
CA ARG A 156 -5.26 -10.32 4.46
C ARG A 156 -5.41 -11.61 3.64
N CYS A 157 -5.96 -11.52 2.44
CA CYS A 157 -5.99 -12.65 1.52
C CYS A 157 -4.60 -13.09 1.06
N LYS A 158 -3.67 -12.15 0.84
CA LYS A 158 -2.26 -12.46 0.53
C LYS A 158 -1.60 -13.17 1.71
N LEU A 159 -1.80 -12.70 2.94
CA LEU A 159 -1.34 -13.37 4.16
C LEU A 159 -1.87 -14.81 4.24
N ALA A 160 -3.19 -14.99 4.03
CA ALA A 160 -3.81 -16.31 4.05
C ALA A 160 -3.22 -17.25 2.97
N GLY A 161 -2.95 -16.71 1.78
CA GLY A 161 -2.26 -17.47 0.71
C GLY A 161 -0.86 -17.92 1.13
N ALA A 162 -0.07 -17.01 1.69
CA ALA A 162 1.28 -17.30 2.17
C ALA A 162 1.29 -18.34 3.31
N LEU A 163 0.35 -18.26 4.26
CA LEU A 163 0.16 -19.24 5.33
C LEU A 163 -0.18 -20.63 4.77
N ARG A 164 -1.09 -20.69 3.78
CA ARG A 164 -1.43 -21.95 3.11
C ARG A 164 -0.20 -22.56 2.44
N ASP A 165 0.58 -21.77 1.73
CA ASP A 165 1.76 -22.23 0.99
C ASP A 165 2.92 -22.62 1.94
N ALA A 166 2.95 -22.04 3.15
CA ALA A 166 3.80 -22.45 4.27
C ALA A 166 3.31 -23.75 4.98
N GLY A 167 2.11 -24.27 4.63
CA GLY A 167 1.52 -25.43 5.27
C GLY A 167 0.67 -25.13 6.52
N GLU A 168 0.55 -23.86 6.91
CA GLU A 168 -0.24 -23.40 8.07
C GLU A 168 -1.73 -23.28 7.71
N ARG A 169 -2.36 -24.41 7.35
CA ARG A 169 -3.71 -24.44 6.76
C ARG A 169 -4.81 -23.85 7.64
N ASP A 170 -4.78 -24.14 8.93
CA ASP A 170 -5.79 -23.65 9.86
C ASP A 170 -5.68 -22.12 10.04
N ALA A 171 -4.46 -21.61 10.12
CA ALA A 171 -4.23 -20.18 10.19
C ALA A 171 -4.66 -19.46 8.88
N ALA A 172 -4.39 -20.05 7.73
CA ALA A 172 -4.85 -19.52 6.44
C ALA A 172 -6.38 -19.46 6.35
N MET A 173 -7.06 -20.50 6.79
CA MET A 173 -8.51 -20.58 6.80
C MET A 173 -9.11 -19.49 7.71
N ALA A 174 -8.56 -19.31 8.92
CA ALA A 174 -8.99 -18.28 9.86
C ALA A 174 -8.85 -16.85 9.26
N GLU A 175 -7.77 -16.58 8.52
CA GLU A 175 -7.60 -15.27 7.86
C GLU A 175 -8.63 -15.07 6.74
N TYR A 176 -8.96 -16.08 5.93
CA TYR A 176 -10.02 -15.99 4.93
C TYR A 176 -11.40 -15.82 5.57
N GLU A 177 -11.71 -16.55 6.65
CA GLU A 177 -12.97 -16.40 7.41
C GLU A 177 -13.13 -14.97 7.94
N GLU A 178 -12.04 -14.38 8.45
CA GLU A 178 -12.06 -12.99 8.93
C GLU A 178 -12.36 -12.00 7.80
N VAL A 179 -11.79 -12.19 6.60
CA VAL A 179 -12.13 -11.36 5.43
C VAL A 179 -13.61 -11.50 5.07
N VAL A 180 -14.13 -12.71 5.01
CA VAL A 180 -15.54 -12.97 4.68
C VAL A 180 -16.48 -12.39 5.75
N ARG A 181 -16.06 -12.38 7.01
CA ARG A 181 -16.82 -11.79 8.13
C ARG A 181 -16.89 -10.26 8.01
N GLN A 182 -15.76 -9.59 7.66
CA GLN A 182 -15.69 -8.13 7.52
C GLN A 182 -16.31 -7.64 6.22
N ASN A 183 -16.11 -8.39 5.14
CA ASN A 183 -16.65 -8.09 3.81
C ASN A 183 -17.29 -9.34 3.19
N PRO A 184 -18.57 -9.59 3.46
CA PRO A 184 -19.27 -10.77 2.96
C PRO A 184 -19.34 -10.91 1.44
N GLN A 185 -19.14 -9.82 0.71
CA GLN A 185 -19.18 -9.82 -0.76
C GLN A 185 -17.79 -9.94 -1.40
N TYR A 186 -16.73 -10.11 -0.61
CA TYR A 186 -15.37 -10.19 -1.16
C TYR A 186 -15.11 -11.55 -1.79
N ILE A 187 -15.30 -11.63 -3.09
CA ILE A 187 -15.24 -12.86 -3.90
C ILE A 187 -13.92 -13.62 -3.72
N PRO A 188 -12.72 -12.99 -3.79
CA PRO A 188 -11.46 -13.74 -3.67
C PRO A 188 -11.33 -14.52 -2.36
N ALA A 189 -11.77 -13.96 -1.23
CA ALA A 189 -11.73 -14.68 0.04
C ALA A 189 -12.69 -15.87 0.05
N ARG A 190 -13.91 -15.72 -0.48
CA ARG A 190 -14.89 -16.82 -0.55
C ARG A 190 -14.40 -17.98 -1.42
N LEU A 191 -13.78 -17.68 -2.56
CA LEU A 191 -13.22 -18.70 -3.44
C LEU A 191 -12.12 -19.49 -2.73
N ASN A 192 -11.18 -18.79 -2.11
CA ASN A 192 -10.03 -19.41 -1.43
C ASN A 192 -10.43 -20.11 -0.13
N LEU A 193 -11.41 -19.57 0.62
CA LEU A 193 -11.97 -20.25 1.80
C LEU A 193 -12.62 -21.58 1.38
N GLY A 194 -13.40 -21.57 0.30
CA GLY A 194 -13.99 -22.79 -0.23
C GLY A 194 -12.95 -23.83 -0.61
N LEU A 195 -11.83 -23.43 -1.25
CA LEU A 195 -10.72 -24.35 -1.56
C LEU A 195 -10.07 -24.91 -0.27
N SER A 196 -9.88 -24.07 0.74
CA SER A 196 -9.30 -24.49 2.02
C SER A 196 -10.22 -25.45 2.77
N LEU A 197 -11.52 -25.18 2.76
CA LEU A 197 -12.56 -26.07 3.34
C LEU A 197 -12.61 -27.42 2.63
N LEU A 198 -12.60 -27.41 1.29
CA LEU A 198 -12.57 -28.65 0.51
C LEU A 198 -11.33 -29.50 0.82
N ALA A 199 -10.17 -28.86 0.88
CA ALA A 199 -8.91 -29.52 1.23
C ALA A 199 -8.90 -30.09 2.66
N SER A 200 -9.75 -29.56 3.55
CA SER A 200 -9.97 -30.06 4.92
C SER A 200 -11.13 -31.04 5.03
N GLY A 201 -11.69 -31.50 3.90
CA GLY A 201 -12.81 -32.47 3.86
C GLY A 201 -14.20 -31.87 4.14
N ARG A 202 -14.30 -30.52 4.32
CA ARG A 202 -15.56 -29.81 4.62
C ARG A 202 -16.26 -29.40 3.32
N LYS A 203 -16.58 -30.39 2.49
CA LYS A 203 -17.10 -30.20 1.13
C LYS A 203 -18.39 -29.37 1.08
N GLU A 204 -19.35 -29.65 1.94
CA GLU A 204 -20.64 -28.99 1.95
C GLU A 204 -20.50 -27.47 2.23
N GLU A 205 -19.60 -27.11 3.12
CA GLU A 205 -19.29 -25.71 3.42
C GLU A 205 -18.57 -25.02 2.27
N ALA A 206 -17.63 -25.71 1.62
CA ALA A 206 -16.97 -25.20 0.42
C ALA A 206 -17.99 -24.85 -0.69
N VAL A 207 -18.89 -25.80 -0.98
CA VAL A 207 -19.97 -25.61 -1.97
C VAL A 207 -20.86 -24.42 -1.63
N LYS A 208 -21.19 -24.21 -0.36
CA LYS A 208 -21.98 -23.06 0.09
C LYS A 208 -21.26 -21.73 -0.23
N HIS A 209 -19.96 -21.64 0.03
CA HIS A 209 -19.19 -20.43 -0.29
C HIS A 209 -19.18 -20.16 -1.79
N TRP A 210 -18.97 -21.15 -2.64
CA TRP A 210 -18.95 -20.97 -4.11
C TRP A 210 -20.33 -20.66 -4.69
N LYS A 211 -21.42 -21.23 -4.15
CA LYS A 211 -22.78 -20.84 -4.52
C LYS A 211 -23.04 -19.37 -4.19
N THR A 212 -22.63 -18.90 -3.01
CA THR A 212 -22.72 -17.47 -2.66
C THR A 212 -21.90 -16.59 -3.63
N VAL A 213 -20.76 -17.07 -4.13
CA VAL A 213 -20.01 -16.33 -5.17
C VAL A 213 -20.86 -16.18 -6.44
N LEU A 214 -21.58 -17.20 -6.86
CA LEU A 214 -22.49 -17.12 -8.04
C LEU A 214 -23.71 -16.21 -7.80
N GLU A 215 -24.18 -16.10 -6.55
CA GLU A 215 -25.21 -15.14 -6.18
C GLU A 215 -24.70 -13.68 -6.30
N ILE A 216 -23.44 -13.42 -5.92
CA ILE A 216 -22.79 -12.10 -5.99
C ILE A 216 -22.40 -11.77 -7.43
N SER A 217 -21.87 -12.73 -8.16
CA SER A 217 -21.34 -12.59 -9.52
C SER A 217 -21.78 -13.78 -10.38
N PRO A 218 -22.98 -13.71 -10.98
CA PRO A 218 -23.44 -14.74 -11.92
C PRO A 218 -22.45 -14.95 -13.06
N GLY A 219 -22.12 -16.19 -13.35
CA GLY A 219 -21.14 -16.55 -14.39
C GLY A 219 -19.68 -16.44 -13.94
N ASN A 220 -19.39 -16.40 -12.64
CA ASN A 220 -18.03 -16.47 -12.13
C ASN A 220 -17.40 -17.83 -12.45
N ARG A 221 -16.52 -17.87 -13.44
CA ARG A 221 -15.91 -19.10 -13.97
C ARG A 221 -15.18 -19.93 -12.91
N SER A 222 -14.52 -19.30 -11.95
CA SER A 222 -13.83 -20.02 -10.89
C SER A 222 -14.79 -20.74 -9.97
N ALA A 223 -15.89 -20.09 -9.59
CA ALA A 223 -16.92 -20.72 -8.75
C ALA A 223 -17.62 -21.89 -9.48
N GLU A 224 -17.95 -21.71 -10.77
CA GLU A 224 -18.52 -22.77 -11.60
C GLU A 224 -17.59 -23.99 -11.68
N LEU A 225 -16.31 -23.75 -11.98
CA LEU A 225 -15.30 -24.79 -12.06
C LEU A 225 -15.14 -25.55 -10.73
N TYR A 226 -15.07 -24.83 -9.61
CA TYR A 226 -14.91 -25.46 -8.30
C TYR A 226 -16.14 -26.25 -7.87
N LEU A 227 -17.34 -25.77 -8.17
CA LEU A 227 -18.59 -26.52 -7.94
C LEU A 227 -18.62 -27.79 -8.78
N GLN A 228 -18.29 -27.72 -10.06
CA GLN A 228 -18.22 -28.88 -10.93
C GLN A 228 -17.19 -29.91 -10.44
N ALA A 229 -16.00 -29.47 -10.06
CA ALA A 229 -14.95 -30.33 -9.53
C ALA A 229 -15.33 -30.99 -8.19
N ALA A 230 -16.13 -30.31 -7.39
CA ALA A 230 -16.68 -30.86 -6.15
C ALA A 230 -17.87 -31.79 -6.38
N GLY A 231 -18.36 -31.97 -7.61
CA GLY A 231 -19.52 -32.81 -7.90
C GLY A 231 -20.83 -32.23 -7.36
N GLY A 232 -20.92 -30.89 -7.42
CA GLY A 232 -22.09 -30.10 -7.02
C GLY A 232 -22.84 -29.58 -8.20
#